data_0fb4bfa20f9ae9b0fa75f36dacc891a4
#
_entry.id   0fb4bfa20f9ae9b0fa75f36dacc891a4
#
_cell.length_a   1.000
_cell.length_b   1.000
_cell.length_c   1.000
_cell.angle_alpha   90.00
_cell.angle_beta   90.00
_cell.angle_gamma   90.00
#
_symmetry.space_group_name_H-M   'P 1'
#
loop_
_entity.id
_entity.type
_entity.pdbx_description
1 polymer ?
#
loop_
_entity_poly.entity_id
_entity_poly.type
_entity_poly.pdbx_seq_one_letter_code
_entity_poly.pdbx_strand_id
1 'polypeptide(L)'
;MIEVTLNQPEFEYDIHSLIKAFYPSEYVGVSAEKKEYDEPVTSRMHVEYTDAAITLRWQQGETMPAAERTFAVDALGRPETKNRLKQNLYELLSEATGQHLPWGTLTGIRPTKIPMKLLEEGKSRDKIYAYMKQTYFASDEKIRLATDIAERELSLLSKIDYDNGYSLYIGIPFCPTTCLYCSFTSYPIASWAKRVDSYLDALEREIEFAAVKFAGRHLNSIYIGGGTPTTLEPYQLDRLIRKIKCSFDLSDCLEFTVEAGRPDSITYEKLKVLRPVSYTHLRAHETRRHL
;
A
#
# COMPACT_ATOMS: atom_id res chain seq x y z
N MET A 1 -24.66 -8.67 -9.18
CA MET A 1 -23.74 -7.51 -9.12
C MET A 1 -24.42 -6.27 -8.53
N ILE A 2 -23.67 -5.28 -8.09
CA ILE A 2 -24.17 -3.97 -7.62
C ILE A 2 -23.94 -2.92 -8.70
N GLU A 3 -25.00 -2.28 -9.15
CA GLU A 3 -24.96 -1.18 -10.11
C GLU A 3 -25.00 0.16 -9.37
N VAL A 4 -24.07 1.05 -9.67
CA VAL A 4 -24.00 2.40 -9.12
C VAL A 4 -24.06 3.41 -10.26
N THR A 5 -25.09 4.25 -10.25
CA THR A 5 -25.30 5.31 -11.23
C THR A 5 -25.07 6.68 -10.57
N LEU A 6 -24.36 7.55 -11.28
CA LEU A 6 -24.03 8.91 -10.85
C LEU A 6 -24.57 9.90 -11.89
N ASN A 7 -24.98 11.09 -11.49
CA ASN A 7 -25.25 12.16 -12.45
C ASN A 7 -24.00 12.99 -12.79
N GLN A 8 -22.89 12.83 -12.03
CA GLN A 8 -21.59 13.45 -12.27
C GLN A 8 -20.47 12.46 -11.91
N PRO A 9 -19.32 12.44 -12.62
CA PRO A 9 -18.23 11.48 -12.41
C PRO A 9 -17.33 11.85 -11.22
N GLU A 10 -17.92 12.30 -10.11
CA GLU A 10 -17.16 12.65 -8.91
C GLU A 10 -17.16 11.52 -7.89
N PHE A 11 -16.00 11.31 -7.25
CA PHE A 11 -15.79 10.32 -6.19
C PHE A 11 -16.12 8.86 -6.57
N GLU A 12 -16.13 8.50 -7.86
CA GLU A 12 -16.42 7.14 -8.35
C GLU A 12 -15.58 6.08 -7.63
N TYR A 13 -14.27 6.32 -7.53
CA TYR A 13 -13.34 5.39 -6.87
C TYR A 13 -13.65 5.25 -5.37
N ASP A 14 -13.95 6.36 -4.68
CA ASP A 14 -14.25 6.36 -3.25
C ASP A 14 -15.55 5.59 -2.97
N ILE A 15 -16.58 5.77 -3.81
CA ILE A 15 -17.86 5.07 -3.73
C ILE A 15 -17.66 3.57 -4.01
N HIS A 16 -17.01 3.23 -5.13
CA HIS A 16 -16.69 1.86 -5.51
C HIS A 16 -15.96 1.13 -4.38
N SER A 17 -14.87 1.73 -3.88
CA SER A 17 -14.03 1.11 -2.87
C SER A 17 -14.77 0.86 -1.55
N LEU A 18 -15.67 1.75 -1.16
CA LEU A 18 -16.44 1.59 0.07
C LEU A 18 -17.54 0.53 -0.09
N ILE A 19 -18.27 0.53 -1.19
CA ILE A 19 -19.27 -0.53 -1.48
C ILE A 19 -18.56 -1.89 -1.56
N LYS A 20 -17.42 -1.97 -2.25
CA LYS A 20 -16.64 -3.21 -2.36
C LYS A 20 -16.15 -3.73 -1.00
N ALA A 21 -15.91 -2.84 -0.03
CA ALA A 21 -15.52 -3.23 1.33
C ALA A 21 -16.68 -3.89 2.11
N PHE A 22 -17.93 -3.50 1.85
CA PHE A 22 -19.12 -4.14 2.41
C PHE A 22 -19.53 -5.42 1.66
N TYR A 23 -19.29 -5.45 0.34
CA TYR A 23 -19.68 -6.54 -0.54
C TYR A 23 -18.47 -7.08 -1.32
N PRO A 24 -17.52 -7.74 -0.64
CA PRO A 24 -16.24 -8.16 -1.24
C PRO A 24 -16.39 -9.19 -2.36
N SER A 25 -17.47 -9.99 -2.36
CA SER A 25 -17.74 -11.01 -3.37
C SER A 25 -18.48 -10.48 -4.59
N GLU A 26 -19.16 -9.33 -4.46
CA GLU A 26 -20.00 -8.78 -5.53
C GLU A 26 -19.15 -8.00 -6.55
N TYR A 27 -19.52 -8.10 -7.82
CA TYR A 27 -19.03 -7.13 -8.80
C TYR A 27 -19.74 -5.78 -8.57
N VAL A 28 -18.98 -4.69 -8.56
CA VAL A 28 -19.49 -3.33 -8.37
C VAL A 28 -19.18 -2.51 -9.61
N GLY A 29 -20.19 -2.13 -10.34
CA GLY A 29 -20.08 -1.24 -11.51
C GLY A 29 -20.49 0.17 -11.15
N VAL A 30 -19.56 1.14 -11.25
CA VAL A 30 -19.83 2.57 -11.01
C VAL A 30 -19.72 3.32 -12.34
N SER A 31 -20.70 4.12 -12.70
CA SER A 31 -20.67 4.91 -13.94
C SER A 31 -21.62 6.11 -13.87
N ALA A 32 -21.16 7.24 -14.42
CA ALA A 32 -22.02 8.39 -14.73
C ALA A 32 -22.81 8.19 -16.03
N GLU A 33 -22.39 7.26 -16.90
CA GLU A 33 -23.08 6.91 -18.13
C GLU A 33 -23.84 5.59 -17.94
N LYS A 34 -24.99 5.46 -18.62
CA LYS A 34 -25.76 4.23 -18.59
C LYS A 34 -24.96 3.12 -19.27
N LYS A 35 -24.62 2.06 -18.52
CA LYS A 35 -23.94 0.86 -19.02
C LYS A 35 -24.87 -0.33 -18.96
N GLU A 36 -24.76 -1.22 -19.94
CA GLU A 36 -25.37 -2.54 -19.89
C GLU A 36 -24.35 -3.53 -19.30
N TYR A 37 -24.83 -4.39 -18.43
CA TYR A 37 -24.03 -5.39 -17.77
C TYR A 37 -24.56 -6.79 -18.08
N ASP A 38 -23.66 -7.73 -18.32
CA ASP A 38 -24.03 -9.13 -18.60
C ASP A 38 -24.49 -9.89 -17.35
N GLU A 39 -24.13 -9.39 -16.14
CA GLU A 39 -24.50 -10.01 -14.88
C GLU A 39 -25.83 -9.43 -14.33
N PRO A 40 -26.66 -10.27 -13.67
CA PRO A 40 -27.90 -9.80 -13.06
C PRO A 40 -27.62 -8.79 -11.94
N VAL A 41 -28.30 -7.65 -11.98
CA VAL A 41 -28.21 -6.60 -10.97
C VAL A 41 -29.02 -7.01 -9.74
N THR A 42 -28.35 -7.20 -8.62
CA THR A 42 -28.97 -7.58 -7.33
C THR A 42 -29.25 -6.39 -6.43
N SER A 43 -28.50 -5.29 -6.61
CA SER A 43 -28.70 -4.06 -5.84
C SER A 43 -28.35 -2.84 -6.68
N ARG A 44 -29.00 -1.72 -6.41
CA ARG A 44 -28.77 -0.45 -7.11
C ARG A 44 -28.46 0.66 -6.12
N MET A 45 -27.48 1.47 -6.47
CA MET A 45 -27.17 2.74 -5.81
C MET A 45 -27.33 3.85 -6.84
N HIS A 46 -28.06 4.90 -6.48
CA HIS A 46 -28.08 6.14 -7.25
C HIS A 46 -27.49 7.27 -6.42
N VAL A 47 -26.55 8.00 -6.99
CA VAL A 47 -25.90 9.16 -6.36
C VAL A 47 -26.20 10.39 -7.19
N GLU A 48 -26.91 11.33 -6.60
CA GLU A 48 -27.31 12.58 -7.24
C GLU A 48 -26.60 13.76 -6.58
N TYR A 49 -25.81 14.46 -7.37
CA TYR A 49 -25.10 15.67 -6.96
C TYR A 49 -25.88 16.89 -7.42
N THR A 50 -26.04 17.85 -6.51
CA THR A 50 -26.49 19.21 -6.78
C THR A 50 -25.50 20.20 -6.17
N ASP A 51 -25.64 21.50 -6.45
CA ASP A 51 -24.75 22.53 -5.89
C ASP A 51 -24.84 22.61 -4.35
N ALA A 52 -25.98 22.24 -3.77
CA ALA A 52 -26.25 22.35 -2.35
C ALA A 52 -26.17 21.04 -1.57
N ALA A 53 -26.41 19.90 -2.23
CA ALA A 53 -26.59 18.62 -1.54
C ALA A 53 -26.18 17.43 -2.40
N ILE A 54 -25.91 16.30 -1.73
CA ILE A 54 -25.77 14.99 -2.36
C ILE A 54 -26.85 14.08 -1.79
N THR A 55 -27.54 13.34 -2.68
CA THR A 55 -28.54 12.34 -2.32
C THR A 55 -28.04 10.95 -2.70
N LEU A 56 -28.10 10.02 -1.76
CA LEU A 56 -27.81 8.60 -1.94
C LEU A 56 -29.11 7.82 -1.87
N ARG A 57 -29.42 6.99 -2.88
CA ARG A 57 -30.56 6.07 -2.89
C ARG A 57 -30.05 4.65 -3.06
N TRP A 58 -30.30 3.80 -2.07
CA TRP A 58 -29.92 2.39 -2.09
C TRP A 58 -31.14 1.50 -2.17
N GLN A 59 -31.14 0.56 -3.10
CA GLN A 59 -32.19 -0.44 -3.26
C GLN A 59 -31.56 -1.83 -3.37
N GLN A 60 -31.97 -2.72 -2.47
CA GLN A 60 -31.56 -4.12 -2.47
C GLN A 60 -32.72 -4.99 -2.96
N GLY A 61 -32.51 -5.67 -4.10
CA GLY A 61 -33.57 -6.40 -4.77
C GLY A 61 -34.67 -5.50 -5.35
N GLU A 62 -35.73 -6.12 -5.90
CA GLU A 62 -36.84 -5.38 -6.52
C GLU A 62 -37.99 -5.04 -5.55
N THR A 63 -38.07 -5.77 -4.43
CA THR A 63 -39.22 -5.73 -3.51
C THR A 63 -38.94 -4.93 -2.22
N MET A 64 -37.70 -4.62 -1.90
CA MET A 64 -37.38 -3.82 -0.70
C MET A 64 -37.54 -2.32 -0.99
N PRO A 65 -38.07 -1.54 -0.03
CA PRO A 65 -38.12 -0.08 -0.19
C PRO A 65 -36.72 0.48 -0.29
N ALA A 66 -36.53 1.49 -1.14
CA ALA A 66 -35.26 2.18 -1.26
C ALA A 66 -34.97 2.96 0.02
N ALA A 67 -33.75 2.81 0.56
CA ALA A 67 -33.25 3.67 1.60
C ALA A 67 -32.62 4.92 0.97
N GLU A 68 -32.91 6.09 1.52
CA GLU A 68 -32.42 7.37 0.99
C GLU A 68 -31.77 8.20 2.08
N ARG A 69 -30.68 8.87 1.73
CA ARG A 69 -30.00 9.87 2.55
C ARG A 69 -29.64 11.09 1.72
N THR A 70 -30.03 12.26 2.18
CA THR A 70 -29.65 13.55 1.60
C THR A 70 -28.89 14.37 2.63
N PHE A 71 -27.78 14.96 2.23
CA PHE A 71 -26.95 15.78 3.10
C PHE A 71 -26.39 16.99 2.34
N ALA A 72 -26.30 18.12 3.04
CA ALA A 72 -25.79 19.38 2.50
C ALA A 72 -24.29 19.33 2.29
N VAL A 73 -23.83 19.92 1.18
CA VAL A 73 -22.41 20.07 0.82
C VAL A 73 -22.05 21.50 0.43
N ASP A 74 -22.99 22.41 0.45
CA ASP A 74 -22.77 23.83 0.24
C ASP A 74 -21.68 24.37 1.16
N ALA A 75 -20.80 25.21 0.64
CA ALA A 75 -19.65 25.78 1.34
C ALA A 75 -18.59 24.78 1.84
N LEU A 76 -18.66 23.49 1.48
CA LEU A 76 -17.64 22.52 1.81
C LEU A 76 -16.54 22.47 0.75
N GLY A 77 -15.28 22.33 1.19
CA GLY A 77 -14.19 21.98 0.30
C GLY A 77 -14.27 20.52 -0.19
N ARG A 78 -13.58 20.20 -1.30
CA ARG A 78 -13.57 18.84 -1.86
C ARG A 78 -13.22 17.72 -0.84
N PRO A 79 -12.23 17.89 0.08
CA PRO A 79 -11.93 16.88 1.09
C PRO A 79 -13.08 16.63 2.09
N GLU A 80 -13.73 17.69 2.54
CA GLU A 80 -14.86 17.63 3.46
C GLU A 80 -16.08 17.00 2.80
N THR A 81 -16.38 17.37 1.56
CA THR A 81 -17.44 16.77 0.73
C THR A 81 -17.22 15.27 0.59
N LYS A 82 -15.98 14.85 0.27
CA LYS A 82 -15.62 13.43 0.19
C LYS A 82 -15.86 12.69 1.50
N ASN A 83 -15.40 13.26 2.61
CA ASN A 83 -15.58 12.62 3.92
C ASN A 83 -17.07 12.50 4.27
N ARG A 84 -17.86 13.54 4.03
CA ARG A 84 -19.30 13.53 4.29
C ARG A 84 -20.05 12.53 3.40
N LEU A 85 -19.69 12.45 2.12
CA LEU A 85 -20.21 11.42 1.21
C LEU A 85 -19.91 10.01 1.73
N LYS A 86 -18.66 9.74 2.08
CA LYS A 86 -18.24 8.42 2.59
C LYS A 86 -18.91 8.08 3.92
N GLN A 87 -19.12 9.05 4.81
CA GLN A 87 -19.83 8.85 6.08
C GLN A 87 -21.30 8.43 5.84
N ASN A 88 -22.02 9.19 5.02
CA ASN A 88 -23.43 8.89 4.72
C ASN A 88 -23.58 7.56 3.97
N LEU A 89 -22.67 7.26 3.02
CA LEU A 89 -22.64 5.99 2.33
C LEU A 89 -22.34 4.82 3.29
N TYR A 90 -21.37 5.00 4.19
CA TYR A 90 -21.03 4.00 5.21
C TYR A 90 -22.23 3.69 6.12
N GLU A 91 -22.89 4.71 6.64
CA GLU A 91 -24.07 4.54 7.50
C GLU A 91 -25.21 3.83 6.77
N LEU A 92 -25.50 4.24 5.52
CA LEU A 92 -26.51 3.60 4.67
C LEU A 92 -26.22 2.11 4.44
N LEU A 93 -24.96 1.78 4.12
CA LEU A 93 -24.55 0.39 3.90
C LEU A 93 -24.47 -0.41 5.21
N SER A 94 -24.08 0.21 6.32
CA SER A 94 -24.09 -0.43 7.64
C SER A 94 -25.51 -0.81 8.08
N GLU A 95 -26.49 0.08 7.86
CA GLU A 95 -27.90 -0.18 8.14
C GLU A 95 -28.43 -1.31 7.24
N ALA A 96 -28.08 -1.30 5.95
CA ALA A 96 -28.55 -2.30 5.00
C ALA A 96 -27.96 -3.70 5.25
N THR A 97 -26.72 -3.79 5.77
CA THR A 97 -25.99 -5.06 5.95
C THR A 97 -25.89 -5.53 7.39
N GLY A 98 -26.12 -4.65 8.37
CA GLY A 98 -25.84 -4.92 9.78
C GLY A 98 -24.33 -5.01 10.10
N GLN A 99 -23.45 -4.66 9.16
CA GLN A 99 -22.00 -4.77 9.29
C GLN A 99 -21.36 -3.43 9.70
N HIS A 100 -20.29 -3.52 10.49
CA HIS A 100 -19.44 -2.40 10.83
C HIS A 100 -18.00 -2.72 10.45
N LEU A 101 -17.45 -1.95 9.51
CA LEU A 101 -16.07 -2.15 9.06
C LEU A 101 -15.08 -1.62 10.10
N PRO A 102 -14.05 -2.38 10.49
CA PRO A 102 -13.11 -1.97 11.54
C PRO A 102 -12.37 -0.66 11.27
N TRP A 103 -12.10 -0.36 9.99
CA TRP A 103 -11.49 0.89 9.56
C TRP A 103 -12.51 1.97 9.15
N GLY A 104 -13.80 1.72 9.35
CA GLY A 104 -14.88 2.63 8.99
C GLY A 104 -14.86 2.99 7.50
N THR A 105 -14.82 4.29 7.20
CA THR A 105 -14.81 4.82 5.83
C THR A 105 -13.44 4.75 5.14
N LEU A 106 -12.36 4.33 5.83
CA LEU A 106 -11.01 4.29 5.25
C LEU A 106 -10.86 3.10 4.30
N THR A 107 -10.64 3.39 3.03
CA THR A 107 -10.43 2.39 1.97
C THR A 107 -9.23 2.79 1.10
N GLY A 108 -8.42 1.80 0.68
CA GLY A 108 -7.34 2.00 -0.29
C GLY A 108 -6.19 2.89 0.17
N ILE A 109 -6.04 3.15 1.49
CA ILE A 109 -4.96 3.97 2.04
C ILE A 109 -4.24 3.24 3.18
N ARG A 110 -3.05 3.73 3.52
CA ARG A 110 -2.32 3.36 4.73
C ARG A 110 -2.87 4.16 5.92
N PRO A 111 -3.67 3.56 6.83
CA PRO A 111 -4.38 4.31 7.88
C PRO A 111 -3.44 5.01 8.87
N THR A 112 -2.25 4.47 9.10
CA THR A 112 -1.23 5.04 10.02
C THR A 112 -0.71 6.41 9.60
N LYS A 113 -0.84 6.78 8.31
CA LYS A 113 -0.46 8.13 7.84
C LYS A 113 -1.27 9.25 8.50
N ILE A 114 -2.51 8.96 8.90
CA ILE A 114 -3.39 9.96 9.51
C ILE A 114 -2.91 10.31 10.92
N PRO A 115 -2.78 9.35 11.88
CA PRO A 115 -2.25 9.66 13.19
C PRO A 115 -0.80 10.16 13.12
N MET A 116 0.02 9.67 12.19
CA MET A 116 1.39 10.14 12.01
C MET A 116 1.45 11.65 11.74
N LYS A 117 0.68 12.12 10.76
CA LYS A 117 0.57 13.55 10.45
C LYS A 117 0.07 14.37 11.64
N LEU A 118 -0.94 13.87 12.35
CA LEU A 118 -1.49 14.57 13.51
C LEU A 118 -0.50 14.62 14.69
N LEU A 119 0.32 13.58 14.88
CA LEU A 119 1.40 13.57 15.86
C LEU A 119 2.51 14.59 15.49
N GLU A 120 2.90 14.67 14.23
CA GLU A 120 3.84 15.67 13.73
C GLU A 120 3.31 17.10 13.92
N GLU A 121 2.00 17.30 13.84
CA GLU A 121 1.32 18.57 14.19
C GLU A 121 1.20 18.81 15.72
N GLY A 122 1.72 17.92 16.56
CA GLY A 122 1.67 18.04 18.03
C GLY A 122 0.29 17.75 18.64
N LYS A 123 -0.59 17.03 17.95
CA LYS A 123 -1.89 16.64 18.51
C LYS A 123 -1.73 15.53 19.54
N SER A 124 -2.49 15.61 20.64
CA SER A 124 -2.55 14.55 21.65
C SER A 124 -3.27 13.29 21.11
N ARG A 125 -3.00 12.13 21.73
CA ARG A 125 -3.68 10.85 21.42
C ARG A 125 -5.21 10.99 21.47
N ASP A 126 -5.75 11.71 22.45
CA ASP A 126 -7.20 11.91 22.58
C ASP A 126 -7.79 12.70 21.40
N LYS A 127 -7.06 13.70 20.90
CA LYS A 127 -7.46 14.47 19.72
C LYS A 127 -7.40 13.63 18.45
N ILE A 128 -6.38 12.78 18.33
CA ILE A 128 -6.24 11.82 17.22
C ILE A 128 -7.39 10.81 17.26
N TYR A 129 -7.67 10.26 18.44
CA TYR A 129 -8.77 9.32 18.64
C TYR A 129 -10.11 9.96 18.24
N ALA A 130 -10.43 11.14 18.76
CA ALA A 130 -11.67 11.85 18.46
C ALA A 130 -11.79 12.13 16.95
N TYR A 131 -10.71 12.59 16.32
CA TYR A 131 -10.68 12.86 14.89
C TYR A 131 -10.94 11.61 14.05
N MET A 132 -10.23 10.52 14.31
CA MET A 132 -10.40 9.27 13.54
C MET A 132 -11.77 8.64 13.78
N LYS A 133 -12.29 8.73 15.00
CA LYS A 133 -13.62 8.23 15.37
C LYS A 133 -14.73 9.01 14.66
N GLN A 134 -14.66 10.33 14.68
CA GLN A 134 -15.70 11.21 14.16
C GLN A 134 -15.63 11.34 12.62
N THR A 135 -14.42 11.40 12.07
CA THR A 135 -14.24 11.63 10.62
C THR A 135 -14.34 10.34 9.83
N TYR A 136 -13.79 9.24 10.36
CA TYR A 136 -13.68 8.00 9.59
C TYR A 136 -14.46 6.83 10.16
N PHE A 137 -15.10 6.97 11.31
CA PHE A 137 -15.85 5.89 11.99
C PHE A 137 -15.01 4.65 12.28
N ALA A 138 -13.69 4.82 12.40
CA ALA A 138 -12.80 3.72 12.71
C ALA A 138 -13.09 3.17 14.12
N SER A 139 -12.90 1.87 14.31
CA SER A 139 -13.08 1.21 15.61
C SER A 139 -11.99 1.62 16.60
N ASP A 140 -12.30 1.57 17.89
CA ASP A 140 -11.38 1.92 18.97
C ASP A 140 -10.08 1.12 18.91
N GLU A 141 -10.18 -0.18 18.58
CA GLU A 141 -9.04 -1.07 18.39
C GLU A 141 -8.12 -0.57 17.26
N LYS A 142 -8.72 -0.23 16.11
CA LYS A 142 -7.95 0.20 14.92
C LYS A 142 -7.35 1.60 15.09
N ILE A 143 -8.03 2.49 15.80
CA ILE A 143 -7.48 3.80 16.14
C ILE A 143 -6.27 3.67 17.04
N ARG A 144 -6.36 2.85 18.11
CA ARG A 144 -5.22 2.59 19.01
C ARG A 144 -4.05 1.98 18.22
N LEU A 145 -4.31 0.91 17.46
CA LEU A 145 -3.30 0.24 16.65
C LEU A 145 -2.59 1.22 15.70
N ALA A 146 -3.34 2.04 14.96
CA ALA A 146 -2.77 3.00 14.03
C ALA A 146 -1.93 4.08 14.73
N THR A 147 -2.37 4.53 15.90
CA THR A 147 -1.64 5.53 16.70
C THR A 147 -0.36 4.95 17.29
N ASP A 148 -0.41 3.74 17.85
CA ASP A 148 0.76 3.06 18.42
C ASP A 148 1.83 2.78 17.34
N ILE A 149 1.39 2.39 16.13
CA ILE A 149 2.29 2.19 14.99
C ILE A 149 2.90 3.54 14.57
N ALA A 150 2.10 4.59 14.46
CA ALA A 150 2.57 5.91 14.04
C ALA A 150 3.62 6.48 15.03
N GLU A 151 3.41 6.36 16.34
CA GLU A 151 4.40 6.77 17.36
C GLU A 151 5.70 5.98 17.24
N ARG A 152 5.60 4.66 17.03
CA ARG A 152 6.78 3.80 16.82
C ARG A 152 7.52 4.19 15.54
N GLU A 153 6.79 4.41 14.44
CA GLU A 153 7.39 4.87 13.17
C GLU A 153 8.10 6.20 13.37
N LEU A 154 7.50 7.20 14.00
CA LEU A 154 8.14 8.49 14.27
C LEU A 154 9.41 8.33 15.12
N SER A 155 9.36 7.48 16.15
CA SER A 155 10.55 7.19 16.98
C SER A 155 11.69 6.54 16.18
N LEU A 156 11.39 5.69 15.20
CA LEU A 156 12.40 5.09 14.33
C LEU A 156 12.91 6.09 13.29
N LEU A 157 11.98 6.82 12.68
CA LEU A 157 12.29 7.81 11.64
C LEU A 157 13.07 9.02 12.19
N SER A 158 12.94 9.35 13.47
CA SER A 158 13.76 10.41 14.10
C SER A 158 15.26 10.14 14.09
N LYS A 159 15.68 8.90 13.81
CA LYS A 159 17.09 8.51 13.65
C LYS A 159 17.60 8.69 12.21
N ILE A 160 16.71 8.97 11.28
CA ILE A 160 17.02 9.13 9.86
C ILE A 160 17.31 10.60 9.58
N ASP A 161 18.43 10.87 8.92
CA ASP A 161 18.71 12.21 8.39
C ASP A 161 17.85 12.43 7.11
N TYR A 162 16.73 13.15 7.25
CA TYR A 162 15.85 13.44 6.14
C TYR A 162 16.39 14.52 5.19
N ASP A 163 17.18 15.45 5.71
CA ASP A 163 17.63 16.62 4.94
C ASP A 163 18.83 16.27 4.07
N ASN A 164 19.79 15.49 4.63
CA ASN A 164 21.03 15.17 3.95
C ASN A 164 21.22 13.68 3.66
N GLY A 165 20.31 12.84 4.13
CA GLY A 165 20.35 11.41 3.93
C GLY A 165 19.64 10.92 2.68
N TYR A 166 19.88 9.66 2.33
CA TYR A 166 19.20 8.93 1.26
C TYR A 166 19.11 7.45 1.59
N SER A 167 18.22 6.75 0.89
CA SER A 167 18.11 5.30 0.92
C SER A 167 18.43 4.73 -0.45
N LEU A 168 19.11 3.60 -0.50
CA LEU A 168 19.51 2.94 -1.73
C LEU A 168 18.63 1.70 -1.96
N TYR A 169 17.87 1.69 -3.04
CA TYR A 169 17.15 0.51 -3.51
C TYR A 169 17.90 -0.12 -4.68
N ILE A 170 18.17 -1.42 -4.58
CA ILE A 170 18.83 -2.21 -5.61
C ILE A 170 17.85 -3.29 -6.09
N GLY A 171 17.41 -3.18 -7.34
CA GLY A 171 16.45 -4.10 -7.93
C GLY A 171 17.13 -5.30 -8.58
N ILE A 172 16.74 -6.52 -8.22
CA ILE A 172 17.16 -7.77 -8.92
C ILE A 172 15.92 -8.31 -9.64
N PRO A 173 15.82 -8.15 -10.98
CA PRO A 173 14.61 -8.44 -11.72
C PRO A 173 14.40 -9.94 -12.03
N PHE A 174 15.22 -10.82 -11.45
CA PHE A 174 15.18 -12.24 -11.73
C PHE A 174 14.39 -13.00 -10.67
N CYS A 175 13.61 -14.01 -11.10
CA CYS A 175 12.89 -14.94 -10.25
C CYS A 175 13.13 -16.38 -10.71
N PRO A 176 13.00 -17.40 -9.82
CA PRO A 176 13.01 -18.79 -10.27
C PRO A 176 11.92 -19.06 -11.31
N THR A 177 10.70 -18.58 -11.06
CA THR A 177 9.54 -18.59 -11.96
C THR A 177 8.69 -17.36 -11.71
N THR A 178 7.82 -17.00 -12.65
CA THR A 178 6.85 -15.91 -12.44
C THR A 178 5.64 -16.44 -11.68
N CYS A 179 5.28 -15.81 -10.57
CA CYS A 179 4.09 -16.14 -9.79
C CYS A 179 2.82 -15.68 -10.54
N LEU A 180 1.74 -16.47 -10.46
CA LEU A 180 0.48 -16.19 -11.17
C LEU A 180 -0.11 -14.79 -10.85
N TYR A 181 0.07 -14.32 -9.64
CA TYR A 181 -0.46 -13.04 -9.14
C TYR A 181 0.55 -11.88 -9.20
N CYS A 182 1.75 -12.10 -9.75
CA CYS A 182 2.82 -11.11 -9.72
C CYS A 182 2.57 -9.98 -10.71
N SER A 183 2.53 -8.74 -10.23
CA SER A 183 2.44 -7.51 -11.03
C SER A 183 3.78 -6.79 -11.19
N PHE A 184 4.85 -7.31 -10.57
CA PHE A 184 6.18 -6.72 -10.66
C PHE A 184 6.91 -7.18 -11.93
N THR A 185 7.90 -6.38 -12.36
CA THR A 185 8.83 -6.78 -13.40
C THR A 185 9.65 -7.95 -12.91
N SER A 186 9.44 -9.14 -13.48
CA SER A 186 10.15 -10.35 -13.12
C SER A 186 10.48 -11.18 -14.36
N TYR A 187 11.72 -11.66 -14.43
CA TYR A 187 12.20 -12.48 -15.54
C TYR A 187 12.62 -13.85 -15.01
N PRO A 188 12.09 -14.96 -15.58
CA PRO A 188 12.51 -16.31 -15.20
C PRO A 188 14.01 -16.50 -15.43
N ILE A 189 14.75 -16.86 -14.37
CA ILE A 189 16.21 -16.99 -14.42
C ILE A 189 16.70 -17.99 -15.47
N ALA A 190 15.94 -19.06 -15.73
CA ALA A 190 16.28 -20.05 -16.72
C ALA A 190 16.50 -19.45 -18.13
N SER A 191 15.73 -18.42 -18.49
CA SER A 191 15.86 -17.72 -19.77
C SER A 191 16.96 -16.65 -19.76
N TRP A 192 17.42 -16.22 -18.60
CA TRP A 192 18.32 -15.07 -18.45
C TRP A 192 19.67 -15.41 -17.82
N ALA A 193 19.92 -16.66 -17.42
CA ALA A 193 21.11 -17.09 -16.69
C ALA A 193 22.43 -16.61 -17.33
N LYS A 194 22.51 -16.66 -18.67
CA LYS A 194 23.70 -16.23 -19.44
C LYS A 194 23.91 -14.70 -19.45
N ARG A 195 22.92 -13.91 -19.01
CA ARG A 195 22.94 -12.44 -19.03
C ARG A 195 23.04 -11.82 -17.62
N VAL A 196 22.98 -12.63 -16.56
CA VAL A 196 23.01 -12.13 -15.17
C VAL A 196 24.30 -11.40 -14.87
N ASP A 197 25.45 -11.91 -15.30
CA ASP A 197 26.72 -11.26 -15.06
C ASP A 197 26.82 -9.91 -15.81
N SER A 198 26.34 -9.85 -17.07
CA SER A 198 26.27 -8.58 -17.79
C SER A 198 25.32 -7.58 -17.14
N TYR A 199 24.23 -8.06 -16.53
CA TYR A 199 23.34 -7.22 -15.71
C TYR A 199 24.06 -6.67 -14.49
N LEU A 200 24.82 -7.51 -13.77
CA LEU A 200 25.60 -7.08 -12.63
C LEU A 200 26.70 -6.09 -13.02
N ASP A 201 27.35 -6.25 -14.18
CA ASP A 201 28.30 -5.28 -14.72
C ASP A 201 27.66 -3.90 -14.94
N ALA A 202 26.41 -3.87 -15.43
CA ALA A 202 25.66 -2.63 -15.60
C ALA A 202 25.27 -2.03 -14.22
N LEU A 203 24.78 -2.86 -13.32
CA LEU A 203 24.37 -2.46 -11.96
C LEU A 203 25.57 -1.89 -11.17
N GLU A 204 26.76 -2.47 -11.31
CA GLU A 204 27.96 -1.95 -10.66
C GLU A 204 28.34 -0.55 -11.13
N ARG A 205 28.15 -0.25 -12.43
CA ARG A 205 28.35 1.11 -12.98
C ARG A 205 27.32 2.10 -12.39
N GLU A 206 26.06 1.66 -12.21
CA GLU A 206 25.03 2.48 -11.58
C GLU A 206 25.35 2.74 -10.10
N ILE A 207 25.87 1.73 -9.38
CA ILE A 207 26.33 1.85 -8.00
C ILE A 207 27.49 2.87 -7.90
N GLU A 208 28.48 2.80 -8.81
CA GLU A 208 29.59 3.77 -8.87
C GLU A 208 29.07 5.19 -9.13
N PHE A 209 28.17 5.34 -10.10
CA PHE A 209 27.58 6.64 -10.41
C PHE A 209 26.82 7.20 -9.19
N ALA A 210 26.02 6.37 -8.51
CA ALA A 210 25.29 6.76 -7.31
C ALA A 210 26.23 7.17 -6.18
N ALA A 211 27.30 6.41 -5.96
CA ALA A 211 28.29 6.73 -4.92
C ALA A 211 28.96 8.09 -5.15
N VAL A 212 29.30 8.41 -6.39
CA VAL A 212 29.86 9.73 -6.74
C VAL A 212 28.80 10.82 -6.60
N LYS A 213 27.57 10.58 -7.11
CA LYS A 213 26.50 11.58 -7.12
C LYS A 213 26.02 11.97 -5.73
N PHE A 214 26.02 11.03 -4.80
CA PHE A 214 25.59 11.22 -3.41
C PHE A 214 26.76 11.31 -2.41
N ALA A 215 27.97 11.57 -2.92
CA ALA A 215 29.15 11.78 -2.06
C ALA A 215 28.88 12.92 -1.07
N GLY A 216 29.22 12.69 0.21
CA GLY A 216 28.99 13.64 1.31
C GLY A 216 27.57 13.64 1.89
N ARG A 217 26.68 12.77 1.42
CA ARG A 217 25.35 12.54 2.01
C ARG A 217 25.34 11.23 2.81
N HIS A 218 24.46 11.14 3.82
CA HIS A 218 24.33 9.96 4.68
C HIS A 218 23.49 8.86 4.05
N LEU A 219 24.03 7.66 3.91
CA LEU A 219 23.27 6.48 3.46
C LEU A 219 22.52 5.88 4.65
N ASN A 220 21.22 6.18 4.75
CA ASN A 220 20.37 5.75 5.87
C ASN A 220 20.01 4.26 5.81
N SER A 221 19.71 3.74 4.63
CA SER A 221 19.32 2.33 4.47
C SER A 221 19.62 1.79 3.07
N ILE A 222 19.81 0.47 3.00
CA ILE A 222 19.97 -0.28 1.76
C ILE A 222 18.89 -1.36 1.71
N TYR A 223 18.24 -1.48 0.58
CA TYR A 223 17.25 -2.52 0.31
C TYR A 223 17.51 -3.18 -1.03
N ILE A 224 17.82 -4.48 -1.00
CA ILE A 224 17.96 -5.31 -2.21
C ILE A 224 16.67 -6.12 -2.38
N GLY A 225 15.92 -5.81 -3.43
CA GLY A 225 14.61 -6.40 -3.69
C GLY A 225 14.33 -6.55 -5.17
N GLY A 226 13.06 -6.49 -5.54
CA GLY A 226 12.59 -6.55 -6.93
C GLY A 226 11.88 -7.86 -7.24
N GLY A 227 12.47 -8.75 -8.03
CA GLY A 227 12.01 -10.12 -8.24
C GLY A 227 12.37 -11.00 -7.02
N THR A 228 13.51 -11.67 -7.11
CA THR A 228 14.01 -12.51 -6.01
C THR A 228 15.53 -12.41 -5.96
N PRO A 229 16.10 -11.57 -5.09
CA PRO A 229 17.57 -11.38 -5.00
C PRO A 229 18.36 -12.68 -4.79
N THR A 230 17.80 -13.62 -4.02
CA THR A 230 18.39 -14.95 -3.81
C THR A 230 18.36 -15.87 -5.01
N THR A 231 17.84 -15.43 -6.15
CA THR A 231 18.01 -16.10 -7.45
C THR A 231 19.45 -16.03 -7.93
N LEU A 232 20.19 -14.99 -7.53
CA LEU A 232 21.61 -14.86 -7.84
C LEU A 232 22.41 -16.00 -7.21
N GLU A 233 23.48 -16.43 -7.90
CA GLU A 233 24.43 -17.43 -7.38
C GLU A 233 25.25 -16.86 -6.20
N PRO A 234 25.81 -17.71 -5.32
CA PRO A 234 26.57 -17.24 -4.17
C PRO A 234 27.68 -16.25 -4.52
N TYR A 235 28.42 -16.50 -5.59
CA TYR A 235 29.50 -15.61 -6.04
C TYR A 235 28.97 -14.25 -6.55
N GLN A 236 27.78 -14.24 -7.16
CA GLN A 236 27.12 -13.03 -7.67
C GLN A 236 26.59 -12.16 -6.50
N LEU A 237 26.04 -12.79 -5.47
CA LEU A 237 25.65 -12.12 -4.24
C LEU A 237 26.86 -11.52 -3.52
N ASP A 238 27.94 -12.28 -3.38
CA ASP A 238 29.18 -11.81 -2.76
C ASP A 238 29.77 -10.62 -3.53
N ARG A 239 29.83 -10.73 -4.86
CA ARG A 239 30.27 -9.65 -5.76
C ARG A 239 29.48 -8.37 -5.52
N LEU A 240 28.13 -8.45 -5.54
CA LEU A 240 27.26 -7.30 -5.33
C LEU A 240 27.44 -6.67 -3.96
N ILE A 241 27.46 -7.49 -2.89
CA ILE A 241 27.63 -7.02 -1.52
C ILE A 241 28.99 -6.33 -1.34
N ARG A 242 30.08 -6.91 -1.85
CA ARG A 242 31.41 -6.27 -1.83
C ARG A 242 31.41 -4.95 -2.57
N LYS A 243 30.79 -4.90 -3.77
CA LYS A 243 30.68 -3.65 -4.53
C LYS A 243 30.00 -2.55 -3.72
N ILE A 244 28.88 -2.86 -3.08
CA ILE A 244 28.18 -1.89 -2.22
C ILE A 244 29.08 -1.42 -1.08
N LYS A 245 29.68 -2.36 -0.34
CA LYS A 245 30.56 -2.05 0.80
C LYS A 245 31.80 -1.24 0.44
N CYS A 246 32.31 -1.41 -0.77
CA CYS A 246 33.45 -0.64 -1.25
C CYS A 246 33.07 0.74 -1.81
N SER A 247 31.81 0.91 -2.22
CA SER A 247 31.35 2.13 -2.89
C SER A 247 30.73 3.14 -1.92
N PHE A 248 30.20 2.70 -0.78
CA PHE A 248 29.48 3.55 0.18
C PHE A 248 30.06 3.44 1.59
N ASP A 249 30.03 4.54 2.32
CA ASP A 249 30.23 4.52 3.78
C ASP A 249 28.94 4.01 4.44
N LEU A 250 29.03 2.90 5.17
CA LEU A 250 27.92 2.26 5.85
C LEU A 250 27.88 2.54 7.35
N SER A 251 28.72 3.45 7.86
CA SER A 251 28.81 3.75 9.30
C SER A 251 27.47 4.22 9.88
N ASP A 252 26.73 5.01 9.12
CA ASP A 252 25.42 5.56 9.49
C ASP A 252 24.22 4.77 8.92
N CYS A 253 24.50 3.64 8.25
CA CYS A 253 23.45 2.82 7.64
C CYS A 253 22.68 2.04 8.72
N LEU A 254 21.43 2.43 8.94
CA LEU A 254 20.56 1.87 9.99
C LEU A 254 19.97 0.50 9.62
N GLU A 255 19.84 0.22 8.33
CA GLU A 255 19.25 -1.01 7.83
C GLU A 255 19.88 -1.43 6.50
N PHE A 256 20.24 -2.72 6.41
CA PHE A 256 20.60 -3.35 5.15
C PHE A 256 19.78 -4.62 4.98
N THR A 257 18.73 -4.54 4.16
CA THR A 257 17.77 -5.63 3.93
C THR A 257 18.01 -6.29 2.58
N VAL A 258 17.94 -7.63 2.55
CA VAL A 258 17.92 -8.43 1.33
C VAL A 258 16.66 -9.30 1.33
N GLU A 259 15.83 -9.16 0.31
CA GLU A 259 14.65 -10.02 0.14
C GLU A 259 15.05 -11.46 -0.19
N ALA A 260 14.47 -12.40 0.56
CA ALA A 260 14.63 -13.83 0.36
C ALA A 260 13.26 -14.52 0.47
N GLY A 261 12.32 -14.06 -0.36
CA GLY A 261 10.92 -14.44 -0.29
C GLY A 261 10.61 -15.86 -0.76
N ARG A 262 11.53 -16.49 -1.51
CA ARG A 262 11.25 -17.78 -2.14
C ARG A 262 12.17 -18.90 -1.62
N PRO A 263 11.59 -19.90 -0.93
CA PRO A 263 12.38 -21.02 -0.39
C PRO A 263 13.17 -21.79 -1.44
N ASP A 264 12.64 -21.91 -2.67
CA ASP A 264 13.29 -22.58 -3.81
C ASP A 264 14.53 -21.85 -4.35
N SER A 265 14.76 -20.60 -3.93
CA SER A 265 15.93 -19.80 -4.32
C SER A 265 17.01 -19.73 -3.21
N ILE A 266 16.74 -20.27 -2.02
CA ILE A 266 17.62 -20.18 -0.86
C ILE A 266 18.46 -21.43 -0.73
N THR A 267 19.80 -21.28 -0.60
CA THR A 267 20.72 -22.34 -0.21
C THR A 267 21.56 -21.92 1.00
N TYR A 268 22.17 -22.90 1.65
CA TYR A 268 23.05 -22.64 2.79
C TYR A 268 24.22 -21.71 2.40
N GLU A 269 24.79 -21.92 1.23
CA GLU A 269 25.92 -21.14 0.69
C GLU A 269 25.51 -19.68 0.50
N LYS A 270 24.30 -19.42 -0.04
CA LYS A 270 23.76 -18.07 -0.22
C LYS A 270 23.56 -17.39 1.14
N LEU A 271 22.96 -18.09 2.11
CA LEU A 271 22.80 -17.56 3.47
C LEU A 271 24.15 -17.25 4.14
N LYS A 272 25.17 -18.09 3.91
CA LYS A 272 26.52 -17.85 4.42
C LYS A 272 27.14 -16.59 3.84
N VAL A 273 26.93 -16.32 2.56
CA VAL A 273 27.37 -15.07 1.89
C VAL A 273 26.61 -13.85 2.43
N LEU A 274 25.33 -14.00 2.72
CA LEU A 274 24.50 -12.90 3.26
C LEU A 274 24.79 -12.60 4.74
N ARG A 275 25.29 -13.56 5.53
CA ARG A 275 25.56 -13.41 6.96
C ARG A 275 26.48 -12.23 7.35
N PRO A 276 27.56 -11.91 6.62
CA PRO A 276 28.45 -10.77 6.94
C PRO A 276 27.80 -9.39 6.70
N VAL A 277 26.62 -9.33 6.13
CA VAL A 277 25.82 -8.12 6.06
C VAL A 277 25.20 -7.96 7.45
N SER A 278 25.79 -7.14 8.32
CA SER A 278 25.53 -7.07 9.78
C SER A 278 24.08 -6.70 10.17
N TYR A 279 23.22 -6.36 9.22
CA TYR A 279 21.84 -5.92 9.43
C TYR A 279 20.87 -6.66 8.49
N THR A 280 21.18 -7.90 8.08
CA THR A 280 20.36 -8.64 7.12
C THR A 280 19.05 -9.07 7.76
N HIS A 281 17.96 -8.45 7.39
CA HIS A 281 16.62 -9.01 7.55
C HIS A 281 16.29 -9.83 6.31
N LEU A 282 16.19 -11.15 6.47
CA LEU A 282 15.59 -12.00 5.45
C LEU A 282 14.08 -11.85 5.57
N ARG A 283 13.45 -11.31 4.53
CA ARG A 283 12.03 -11.12 4.47
C ARG A 283 11.42 -12.10 3.48
N ALA A 284 10.61 -13.02 3.98
CA ALA A 284 9.71 -13.86 3.21
C ALA A 284 8.28 -13.40 3.45
N HIS A 285 7.57 -13.07 2.39
CA HIS A 285 6.15 -12.71 2.46
C HIS A 285 5.24 -13.94 2.37
N GLU A 286 5.77 -15.06 1.87
CA GLU A 286 5.03 -16.31 1.77
C GLU A 286 4.85 -16.92 3.15
N THR A 287 3.61 -17.09 3.54
CA THR A 287 3.23 -17.89 4.69
C THR A 287 2.99 -19.34 4.23
N ARG A 288 3.04 -20.30 5.16
CA ARG A 288 2.73 -21.73 4.89
C ARG A 288 1.42 -21.98 4.13
N ARG A 289 0.59 -20.99 4.00
CA ARG A 289 -0.72 -21.05 3.33
C ARG A 289 -0.64 -20.75 1.82
N HIS A 290 0.51 -20.24 1.35
CA HIS A 290 0.72 -19.83 -0.04
C HIS A 290 1.80 -20.68 -0.74
N LEU A 291 2.25 -21.76 -0.10
CA LEU A 291 3.15 -22.76 -0.68
C LEU A 291 2.33 -23.93 -1.22
#